data_552c842550d939da8c177924726f8506
#
_entry.id   552c842550d939da8c177924726f8506
#
_cell.length_a   1.000
_cell.length_b   1.000
_cell.length_c   1.000
_cell.angle_alpha   90.00
_cell.angle_beta   90.00
_cell.angle_gamma   90.00
#
_symmetry.space_group_name_H-M   'P 1'
#
loop_
_entity.id
_entity.type
_entity.pdbx_description
1 polymer ?
#
loop_
_entity_poly.entity_id
_entity_poly.type
_entity_poly.pdbx_seq_one_letter_code
_entity_poly.pdbx_strand_id
1 'polypeptide(L)'
;MELKHDGKFVFADDPKFEPIYKDIAAHGKTLMAHQAEPDVAWGPPDPSDPSWSYYQENPQWFLYKKPGVPTKQQILDARDHVLAMNPNLRMVGVHLGSMEKSLDNISQHLDRYPNFAIDVAARMEYLMLTPREKVRAFLIKYQDRVLYGTDLDIAPDANIQESLKDWQSTYARDYKYLATGQVLDYNGKKIQGLELPEPVLRKIFRTNAQHWIPGL
;
A
#
# COMPACT_ATOMS: atom_id res chain seq x y z
N MET A 1 -1.20 9.36 12.21
CA MET A 1 -1.69 9.74 13.56
C MET A 1 -0.53 9.60 14.53
N GLU A 2 -0.15 10.69 15.18
CA GLU A 2 0.94 10.65 16.16
C GLU A 2 0.37 10.21 17.52
N LEU A 3 0.51 8.94 17.86
CA LEU A 3 0.25 8.49 19.22
C LEU A 3 1.51 8.76 20.06
N LYS A 4 1.42 9.67 21.01
CA LYS A 4 2.49 9.93 21.99
C LYS A 4 2.01 9.53 23.38
N HIS A 5 2.83 8.77 24.07
CA HIS A 5 2.66 8.52 25.47
C HIS A 5 3.90 9.04 26.20
N ASP A 6 3.73 9.90 27.18
CA ASP A 6 4.82 10.59 27.91
C ASP A 6 5.84 11.27 26.98
N GLY A 7 5.37 11.89 25.91
CA GLY A 7 6.21 12.59 24.93
C GLY A 7 6.97 11.68 23.96
N LYS A 8 6.79 10.37 24.04
CA LYS A 8 7.40 9.39 23.15
C LYS A 8 6.39 8.87 22.13
N PHE A 9 6.87 8.49 20.94
CA PHE A 9 6.04 7.77 19.99
C PHE A 9 5.68 6.38 20.54
N VAL A 10 4.43 5.99 20.32
CA VAL A 10 3.95 4.64 20.59
C VAL A 10 3.93 3.90 19.26
N PHE A 11 4.78 2.88 19.15
CA PHE A 11 4.85 2.03 17.96
C PHE A 11 3.78 0.93 17.98
N ALA A 12 3.53 0.33 16.82
CA ALA A 12 2.53 -0.72 16.68
C ALA A 12 2.81 -1.95 17.56
N ASP A 13 4.07 -2.22 17.85
CA ASP A 13 4.52 -3.34 18.70
C ASP A 13 4.56 -3.05 20.19
N ASP A 14 3.99 -1.91 20.63
CA ASP A 14 3.86 -1.63 22.07
C ASP A 14 3.02 -2.75 22.73
N PRO A 15 3.49 -3.37 23.82
CA PRO A 15 2.82 -4.49 24.47
C PRO A 15 1.35 -4.23 24.85
N LYS A 16 0.96 -2.98 25.02
CA LYS A 16 -0.43 -2.62 25.31
C LYS A 16 -1.41 -2.96 24.18
N PHE A 17 -0.93 -3.12 22.93
CA PHE A 17 -1.75 -3.49 21.78
C PHE A 17 -1.88 -5.00 21.58
N GLU A 18 -1.05 -5.80 22.26
CA GLU A 18 -1.06 -7.27 22.15
C GLU A 18 -2.45 -7.89 22.37
N PRO A 19 -3.25 -7.47 23.38
CA PRO A 19 -4.62 -7.99 23.57
C PRO A 19 -5.52 -7.73 22.36
N ILE A 20 -5.35 -6.58 21.70
CA ILE A 20 -6.13 -6.20 20.51
C ILE A 20 -5.79 -7.11 19.33
N TYR A 21 -4.50 -7.37 19.09
CA TYR A 21 -4.06 -8.26 18.03
C TYR A 21 -4.54 -9.70 18.20
N LYS A 22 -4.50 -10.19 19.46
CA LYS A 22 -5.03 -11.51 19.82
C LYS A 22 -6.54 -11.59 19.59
N ASP A 23 -7.27 -10.55 19.96
CA ASP A 23 -8.72 -10.49 19.76
C ASP A 23 -9.10 -10.49 18.27
N ILE A 24 -8.44 -9.66 17.46
CA ILE A 24 -8.63 -9.64 16.01
C ILE A 24 -8.37 -11.02 15.39
N ALA A 25 -7.27 -11.67 15.80
CA ALA A 25 -6.93 -13.01 15.32
C ALA A 25 -7.93 -14.07 15.78
N ALA A 26 -8.37 -14.04 17.05
CA ALA A 26 -9.35 -14.97 17.62
C ALA A 26 -10.71 -14.90 16.91
N HIS A 27 -11.11 -13.72 16.47
CA HIS A 27 -12.33 -13.51 15.68
C HIS A 27 -12.14 -13.75 14.19
N GLY A 28 -10.99 -14.25 13.73
CA GLY A 28 -10.68 -14.51 12.33
C GLY A 28 -10.71 -13.27 11.45
N LYS A 29 -10.54 -12.08 12.03
CA LYS A 29 -10.52 -10.80 11.31
C LYS A 29 -9.14 -10.48 10.77
N THR A 30 -9.07 -9.47 9.93
CA THR A 30 -7.82 -8.99 9.32
C THR A 30 -7.55 -7.57 9.76
N LEU A 31 -6.32 -7.30 10.14
CA LEU A 31 -5.84 -5.95 10.39
C LEU A 31 -5.44 -5.32 9.05
N MET A 32 -6.16 -4.30 8.60
CA MET A 32 -5.70 -3.43 7.51
C MET A 32 -5.01 -2.21 8.10
N ALA A 33 -3.77 -1.98 7.71
CA ALA A 33 -2.96 -0.98 8.38
C ALA A 33 -2.15 -0.11 7.40
N HIS A 34 -2.41 1.20 7.43
CA HIS A 34 -1.48 2.21 6.92
C HIS A 34 -0.35 2.35 7.95
N GLN A 35 0.88 2.06 7.53
CA GLN A 35 2.02 2.05 8.45
C GLN A 35 2.81 3.34 8.38
N ALA A 36 3.24 3.73 7.20
CA ALA A 36 4.13 4.86 7.01
C ALA A 36 3.86 5.58 5.68
N GLU A 37 4.13 6.86 5.66
CA GLU A 37 4.12 7.67 4.44
C GLU A 37 5.12 7.12 3.39
N PRO A 38 4.98 7.46 2.10
CA PRO A 38 6.01 7.20 1.08
C PRO A 38 7.39 7.74 1.45
N ASP A 39 8.44 7.12 0.89
CA ASP A 39 9.84 7.50 1.16
C ASP A 39 10.12 8.98 0.91
N VAL A 40 9.46 9.58 -0.07
CA VAL A 40 9.60 11.01 -0.38
C VAL A 40 9.25 11.91 0.82
N ALA A 41 8.40 11.45 1.73
CA ALA A 41 8.06 12.22 2.94
C ALA A 41 9.21 12.36 3.92
N TRP A 42 10.17 11.43 3.92
CA TRP A 42 11.36 11.44 4.79
C TRP A 42 12.63 11.98 4.11
N GLY A 43 12.62 12.04 2.77
CA GLY A 43 13.73 12.52 1.97
C GLY A 43 13.69 14.03 1.68
N PRO A 44 14.74 14.58 1.03
CA PRO A 44 14.68 15.92 0.48
C PRO A 44 13.55 16.01 -0.57
N PRO A 45 13.04 17.22 -0.85
CA PRO A 45 12.04 17.44 -1.89
C PRO A 45 12.42 16.77 -3.20
N ASP A 46 11.53 15.94 -3.75
CA ASP A 46 11.75 15.22 -5.02
C ASP A 46 10.52 15.39 -5.95
N PRO A 47 10.53 16.41 -6.82
CA PRO A 47 9.45 16.65 -7.77
C PRO A 47 9.23 15.50 -8.79
N SER A 48 10.16 14.56 -8.92
CA SER A 48 10.01 13.40 -9.80
C SER A 48 9.26 12.24 -9.17
N ASP A 49 9.04 12.26 -7.85
CA ASP A 49 8.31 11.23 -7.13
C ASP A 49 6.80 11.34 -7.39
N PRO A 50 6.09 10.24 -7.68
CA PRO A 50 4.65 10.26 -7.91
C PRO A 50 3.81 10.89 -6.81
N SER A 51 4.25 10.79 -5.55
CA SER A 51 3.53 11.35 -4.40
C SER A 51 3.93 12.77 -4.03
N TRP A 52 4.85 13.42 -4.77
CA TRP A 52 5.38 14.73 -4.39
C TRP A 52 4.30 15.82 -4.34
N SER A 53 3.38 15.86 -5.31
CA SER A 53 2.29 16.85 -5.33
C SER A 53 1.43 16.79 -4.08
N TYR A 54 1.16 15.59 -3.56
CA TYR A 54 0.41 15.42 -2.32
C TYR A 54 1.09 16.14 -1.13
N TYR A 55 2.42 16.06 -1.01
CA TYR A 55 3.15 16.71 0.09
C TYR A 55 3.30 18.22 -0.09
N GLN A 56 3.23 18.73 -1.32
CA GLN A 56 3.14 20.17 -1.57
C GLN A 56 1.80 20.74 -1.09
N GLU A 57 0.71 20.00 -1.29
CA GLU A 57 -0.64 20.37 -0.84
C GLU A 57 -0.86 20.08 0.65
N ASN A 58 -0.13 19.10 1.20
CA ASN A 58 -0.27 18.61 2.57
C ASN A 58 1.05 18.66 3.34
N PRO A 59 1.65 19.83 3.55
CA PRO A 59 2.98 19.98 4.15
C PRO A 59 3.06 19.48 5.59
N GLN A 60 1.94 19.33 6.28
CA GLN A 60 1.87 18.74 7.62
C GLN A 60 2.33 17.28 7.64
N TRP A 61 2.19 16.52 6.54
CA TRP A 61 2.63 15.14 6.38
C TRP A 61 4.03 14.98 5.81
N PHE A 62 4.68 16.08 5.41
CA PHE A 62 6.07 16.04 4.96
C PHE A 62 7.00 16.01 6.17
N LEU A 63 7.70 14.90 6.36
CA LEU A 63 8.40 14.55 7.61
C LEU A 63 9.91 14.83 7.57
N TYR A 64 10.44 15.21 6.41
CA TYR A 64 11.87 15.50 6.24
C TYR A 64 12.36 16.54 7.23
N LYS A 65 13.40 16.18 7.99
CA LYS A 65 14.00 17.02 9.05
C LYS A 65 13.04 17.47 10.16
N LYS A 66 11.84 16.89 10.27
CA LYS A 66 10.96 17.16 11.41
C LYS A 66 11.56 16.56 12.69
N PRO A 67 11.79 17.35 13.74
CA PRO A 67 12.36 16.83 14.99
C PRO A 67 11.39 15.89 15.70
N GLY A 68 11.92 14.84 16.30
CA GLY A 68 11.15 13.90 17.13
C GLY A 68 10.20 12.99 16.36
N VAL A 69 10.31 12.90 15.03
CA VAL A 69 9.59 11.93 14.21
C VAL A 69 10.44 10.65 14.08
N PRO A 70 9.88 9.44 14.28
CA PRO A 70 10.60 8.22 14.05
C PRO A 70 10.95 8.06 12.56
N THR A 71 12.00 7.31 12.26
CA THR A 71 12.31 6.96 10.87
C THR A 71 11.26 5.99 10.31
N LYS A 72 11.08 6.00 8.98
CA LYS A 72 10.23 5.02 8.29
C LYS A 72 10.62 3.59 8.70
N GLN A 73 11.92 3.29 8.75
CA GLN A 73 12.41 1.96 9.11
C GLN A 73 11.97 1.54 10.51
N GLN A 74 12.04 2.42 11.52
CA GLN A 74 11.56 2.11 12.88
C GLN A 74 10.06 1.75 12.90
N ILE A 75 9.26 2.43 12.08
CA ILE A 75 7.83 2.14 11.96
C ILE A 75 7.60 0.76 11.32
N LEU A 76 8.34 0.46 10.25
CA LEU A 76 8.24 -0.82 9.55
C LEU A 76 8.77 -1.98 10.40
N ASP A 77 9.84 -1.77 11.16
CA ASP A 77 10.38 -2.78 12.11
C ASP A 77 9.34 -3.13 13.18
N ALA A 78 8.62 -2.14 13.71
CA ALA A 78 7.55 -2.37 14.66
C ALA A 78 6.39 -3.17 14.06
N ARG A 79 5.99 -2.90 12.80
CA ARG A 79 5.02 -3.73 12.07
C ARG A 79 5.50 -5.17 11.93
N ASP A 80 6.74 -5.34 11.54
CA ASP A 80 7.33 -6.66 11.33
C ASP A 80 7.41 -7.45 12.63
N HIS A 81 7.66 -6.78 13.74
CA HIS A 81 7.60 -7.39 15.06
C HIS A 81 6.17 -7.86 15.40
N VAL A 82 5.15 -7.05 15.12
CA VAL A 82 3.73 -7.47 15.28
C VAL A 82 3.44 -8.72 14.45
N LEU A 83 3.86 -8.78 13.18
CA LEU A 83 3.67 -9.94 12.31
C LEU A 83 4.36 -11.19 12.86
N ALA A 84 5.59 -11.06 13.34
CA ALA A 84 6.37 -12.16 13.89
C ALA A 84 5.79 -12.72 15.20
N MET A 85 5.33 -11.83 16.08
CA MET A 85 4.75 -12.21 17.38
C MET A 85 3.32 -12.76 17.28
N ASN A 86 2.62 -12.45 16.19
CA ASN A 86 1.22 -12.82 16.01
C ASN A 86 1.01 -13.63 14.69
N PRO A 87 1.54 -14.85 14.57
CA PRO A 87 1.49 -15.62 13.32
C PRO A 87 0.06 -15.97 12.86
N ASN A 88 -0.92 -15.92 13.75
CA ASN A 88 -2.34 -16.14 13.44
C ASN A 88 -3.08 -14.85 13.08
N LEU A 89 -2.48 -13.69 13.24
CA LEU A 89 -3.05 -12.41 12.84
C LEU A 89 -2.81 -12.20 11.35
N ARG A 90 -3.87 -12.17 10.55
CA ARG A 90 -3.76 -11.73 9.16
C ARG A 90 -3.63 -10.21 9.11
N MET A 91 -2.66 -9.73 8.32
CA MET A 91 -2.46 -8.30 8.11
C MET A 91 -2.40 -7.98 6.61
N VAL A 92 -3.11 -6.95 6.19
CA VAL A 92 -2.93 -6.30 4.90
C VAL A 92 -2.22 -4.98 5.12
N GLY A 93 -0.97 -4.91 4.69
CA GLY A 93 -0.21 -3.67 4.64
C GLY A 93 -0.67 -2.84 3.45
N VAL A 94 -1.41 -1.76 3.70
CA VAL A 94 -1.91 -0.91 2.62
C VAL A 94 -0.76 -0.16 1.93
N HIS A 95 -0.98 0.29 0.70
CA HIS A 95 -0.01 1.09 -0.07
C HIS A 95 1.32 0.37 -0.31
N LEU A 96 1.26 -0.86 -0.85
CA LEU A 96 2.41 -1.75 -1.04
C LEU A 96 3.16 -2.04 0.28
N GLY A 97 2.40 -2.07 1.40
CA GLY A 97 2.96 -2.24 2.74
C GLY A 97 3.92 -1.12 3.14
N SER A 98 3.73 0.08 2.59
CA SER A 98 4.62 1.25 2.77
C SER A 98 6.07 1.00 2.31
N MET A 99 6.26 0.14 1.30
CA MET A 99 7.58 -0.22 0.73
C MET A 99 7.64 0.06 -0.79
N GLU A 100 6.96 1.09 -1.25
CA GLU A 100 6.66 1.39 -2.64
C GLU A 100 7.88 1.51 -3.56
N LYS A 101 9.06 1.83 -3.02
CA LYS A 101 10.31 1.99 -3.79
C LYS A 101 10.99 0.67 -4.17
N SER A 102 10.62 -0.47 -3.54
CA SER A 102 11.38 -1.71 -3.73
C SER A 102 10.51 -2.97 -3.72
N LEU A 103 10.23 -3.51 -4.90
CA LEU A 103 9.57 -4.82 -5.03
C LEU A 103 10.39 -5.95 -4.41
N ASP A 104 11.71 -5.83 -4.36
CA ASP A 104 12.56 -6.85 -3.73
C ASP A 104 12.37 -6.86 -2.21
N ASN A 105 12.26 -5.67 -1.60
CA ASN A 105 11.95 -5.54 -0.18
C ASN A 105 10.55 -6.09 0.13
N ILE A 106 9.54 -5.74 -0.67
CA ILE A 106 8.19 -6.30 -0.54
C ILE A 106 8.23 -7.83 -0.65
N SER A 107 8.96 -8.37 -1.63
CA SER A 107 9.11 -9.82 -1.83
C SER A 107 9.69 -10.51 -0.60
N GLN A 108 10.74 -9.96 0.00
CA GLN A 108 11.35 -10.50 1.21
C GLN A 108 10.37 -10.57 2.37
N HIS A 109 9.53 -9.54 2.54
CA HIS A 109 8.51 -9.51 3.59
C HIS A 109 7.39 -10.53 3.32
N LEU A 110 6.91 -10.62 2.08
CA LEU A 110 5.91 -11.62 1.70
C LEU A 110 6.45 -13.06 1.84
N ASP A 111 7.72 -13.31 1.53
CA ASP A 111 8.34 -14.63 1.71
C ASP A 111 8.54 -14.97 3.20
N ARG A 112 8.86 -13.94 4.03
CA ARG A 112 9.10 -14.12 5.48
C ARG A 112 7.82 -14.28 6.30
N TYR A 113 6.75 -13.54 5.96
CA TYR A 113 5.52 -13.48 6.75
C TYR A 113 4.33 -14.05 5.96
N PRO A 114 3.96 -15.34 6.17
CA PRO A 114 2.83 -15.95 5.47
C PRO A 114 1.47 -15.31 5.84
N ASN A 115 1.38 -14.64 6.97
CA ASN A 115 0.22 -13.93 7.47
C ASN A 115 0.13 -12.45 7.00
N PHE A 116 0.99 -12.05 6.04
CA PHE A 116 1.04 -10.71 5.48
C PHE A 116 0.64 -10.69 4.00
N ALA A 117 -0.23 -9.76 3.63
CA ALA A 117 -0.57 -9.40 2.26
C ALA A 117 -0.42 -7.88 2.09
N ILE A 118 -0.51 -7.40 0.87
CA ILE A 118 -0.44 -5.97 0.54
C ILE A 118 -1.58 -5.57 -0.38
N ASP A 119 -1.92 -4.29 -0.42
CA ASP A 119 -2.70 -3.72 -1.50
C ASP A 119 -1.87 -2.75 -2.37
N VAL A 120 -2.43 -2.34 -3.50
CA VAL A 120 -1.78 -1.41 -4.43
C VAL A 120 -2.39 0.00 -4.38
N ALA A 121 -3.27 0.25 -3.43
CA ALA A 121 -3.99 1.51 -3.28
C ALA A 121 -3.04 2.71 -3.25
N ALA A 122 -3.35 3.75 -4.01
CA ALA A 122 -2.54 4.96 -4.18
C ALA A 122 -1.05 4.72 -4.53
N ARG A 123 -0.70 3.55 -5.09
CA ARG A 123 0.71 3.18 -5.43
C ARG A 123 0.86 2.54 -6.81
N MET A 124 -0.19 2.57 -7.63
CA MET A 124 -0.13 2.04 -9.00
C MET A 124 0.93 2.74 -9.84
N GLU A 125 1.15 4.03 -9.62
CA GLU A 125 2.15 4.84 -10.33
C GLU A 125 3.58 4.34 -10.07
N TYR A 126 3.89 3.90 -8.86
CA TYR A 126 5.20 3.30 -8.55
C TYR A 126 5.41 2.00 -9.30
N LEU A 127 4.37 1.18 -9.45
CA LEU A 127 4.43 -0.03 -10.26
C LEU A 127 4.61 0.31 -11.75
N MET A 128 3.89 1.31 -12.28
CA MET A 128 4.01 1.76 -13.66
C MET A 128 5.41 2.28 -14.01
N LEU A 129 6.10 2.89 -13.05
CA LEU A 129 7.46 3.43 -13.22
C LEU A 129 8.57 2.40 -12.96
N THR A 130 8.22 1.22 -12.46
CA THR A 130 9.14 0.09 -12.26
C THR A 130 9.23 -0.74 -13.57
N PRO A 131 10.40 -1.36 -13.89
CA PRO A 131 10.53 -2.17 -15.10
C PRO A 131 9.43 -3.24 -15.22
N ARG A 132 8.74 -3.23 -16.37
CA ARG A 132 7.55 -4.06 -16.67
C ARG A 132 7.69 -5.51 -16.26
N GLU A 133 8.78 -6.17 -16.68
CA GLU A 133 8.96 -7.60 -16.44
C GLU A 133 9.15 -7.90 -14.94
N LYS A 134 9.75 -6.98 -14.20
CA LYS A 134 9.90 -7.13 -12.74
C LYS A 134 8.54 -7.05 -12.04
N VAL A 135 7.70 -6.08 -12.42
CA VAL A 135 6.35 -5.95 -11.86
C VAL A 135 5.48 -7.16 -12.23
N ARG A 136 5.52 -7.57 -13.50
CA ARG A 136 4.74 -8.72 -13.97
C ARG A 136 5.13 -10.00 -13.24
N ALA A 137 6.41 -10.28 -13.11
CA ALA A 137 6.91 -11.45 -12.37
C ALA A 137 6.51 -11.41 -10.88
N PHE A 138 6.62 -10.24 -10.25
CA PHE A 138 6.20 -10.01 -8.86
C PHE A 138 4.70 -10.30 -8.67
N LEU A 139 3.82 -9.73 -9.48
CA LEU A 139 2.37 -9.90 -9.35
C LEU A 139 1.93 -11.36 -9.63
N ILE A 140 2.61 -12.06 -10.54
CA ILE A 140 2.36 -13.50 -10.78
C ILE A 140 2.84 -14.34 -9.60
N LYS A 141 4.04 -14.07 -9.06
CA LYS A 141 4.58 -14.81 -7.91
C LYS A 141 3.70 -14.67 -6.67
N TYR A 142 3.26 -13.45 -6.38
CA TYR A 142 2.49 -13.14 -5.16
C TYR A 142 1.00 -12.93 -5.42
N GLN A 143 0.47 -13.54 -6.49
CA GLN A 143 -0.90 -13.37 -6.95
C GLN A 143 -1.98 -13.62 -5.90
N ASP A 144 -1.69 -14.39 -4.86
CA ASP A 144 -2.63 -14.72 -3.77
C ASP A 144 -2.54 -13.73 -2.57
N ARG A 145 -1.64 -12.75 -2.65
CA ARG A 145 -1.35 -11.83 -1.54
C ARG A 145 -1.25 -10.36 -1.94
N VAL A 146 -1.65 -10.03 -3.18
CA VAL A 146 -1.78 -8.65 -3.65
C VAL A 146 -3.26 -8.36 -3.88
N LEU A 147 -3.77 -7.33 -3.22
CA LEU A 147 -5.15 -6.86 -3.35
C LEU A 147 -5.20 -5.59 -4.20
N TYR A 148 -6.23 -5.44 -5.00
CA TYR A 148 -6.50 -4.18 -5.68
C TYR A 148 -7.27 -3.24 -4.75
N GLY A 149 -6.87 -1.99 -4.73
CA GLY A 149 -7.51 -0.87 -4.07
C GLY A 149 -7.07 0.42 -4.73
N THR A 150 -7.77 1.50 -4.50
CA THR A 150 -7.50 2.82 -5.11
C THR A 150 -7.18 3.91 -4.10
N ASP A 151 -7.69 3.81 -2.88
CA ASP A 151 -7.64 4.87 -1.85
C ASP A 151 -8.36 6.15 -2.29
N LEU A 152 -9.38 6.00 -3.14
CA LEU A 152 -10.21 7.13 -3.57
C LEU A 152 -11.24 7.44 -2.51
N ASP A 153 -11.39 8.73 -2.20
CA ASP A 153 -12.38 9.25 -1.28
C ASP A 153 -13.26 10.34 -1.95
N ILE A 154 -14.31 10.76 -1.26
CA ILE A 154 -15.13 11.91 -1.65
C ILE A 154 -15.15 12.87 -0.46
N ALA A 155 -14.53 14.04 -0.65
CA ALA A 155 -14.62 15.11 0.35
C ALA A 155 -16.09 15.58 0.51
N PRO A 156 -16.51 16.01 1.71
CA PRO A 156 -17.90 16.42 1.97
C PRO A 156 -18.43 17.53 1.05
N ASP A 157 -17.54 18.37 0.53
CA ASP A 157 -17.82 19.51 -0.35
C ASP A 157 -17.42 19.25 -1.82
N ALA A 158 -17.05 18.01 -2.16
CA ALA A 158 -16.61 17.64 -3.49
C ALA A 158 -17.77 17.68 -4.51
N ASN A 159 -17.43 18.04 -5.75
CA ASN A 159 -18.33 17.85 -6.87
C ASN A 159 -18.40 16.35 -7.21
N ILE A 160 -19.49 15.70 -6.87
CA ILE A 160 -19.69 14.26 -7.07
C ILE A 160 -19.49 13.84 -8.52
N GLN A 161 -19.91 14.64 -9.50
CA GLN A 161 -19.76 14.30 -10.93
C GLN A 161 -18.28 14.30 -11.37
N GLU A 162 -17.50 15.23 -10.86
CA GLU A 162 -16.05 15.29 -11.10
C GLU A 162 -15.36 14.12 -10.41
N SER A 163 -15.65 13.85 -9.15
CA SER A 163 -15.10 12.71 -8.41
C SER A 163 -15.40 11.38 -9.11
N LEU A 164 -16.63 11.17 -9.58
CA LEU A 164 -16.99 9.95 -10.32
C LEU A 164 -16.22 9.81 -11.63
N LYS A 165 -16.00 10.92 -12.35
CA LYS A 165 -15.19 10.92 -13.58
C LYS A 165 -13.74 10.55 -13.29
N ASP A 166 -13.17 11.10 -12.23
CA ASP A 166 -11.79 10.82 -11.81
C ASP A 166 -11.65 9.36 -11.37
N TRP A 167 -12.63 8.84 -10.63
CA TRP A 167 -12.66 7.43 -10.25
C TRP A 167 -12.74 6.50 -11.47
N GLN A 168 -13.65 6.79 -12.41
CA GLN A 168 -13.76 6.02 -13.65
C GLN A 168 -12.43 6.03 -14.44
N SER A 169 -11.78 7.19 -14.52
CA SER A 169 -10.49 7.34 -15.16
C SER A 169 -9.40 6.49 -14.48
N THR A 170 -9.35 6.52 -13.15
CA THR A 170 -8.40 5.73 -12.34
C THR A 170 -8.61 4.23 -12.55
N TYR A 171 -9.86 3.75 -12.41
CA TYR A 171 -10.17 2.33 -12.65
C TYR A 171 -9.85 1.89 -14.08
N ALA A 172 -10.16 2.70 -15.08
CA ALA A 172 -9.89 2.39 -16.48
C ALA A 172 -8.37 2.33 -16.76
N ARG A 173 -7.60 3.27 -16.20
CA ARG A 173 -6.14 3.30 -16.29
C ARG A 173 -5.53 2.04 -15.66
N ASP A 174 -5.91 1.73 -14.43
CA ASP A 174 -5.34 0.63 -13.67
C ASP A 174 -5.70 -0.71 -14.30
N TYR A 175 -6.95 -0.89 -14.72
CA TYR A 175 -7.36 -2.07 -15.47
C TYR A 175 -6.58 -2.23 -16.76
N LYS A 176 -6.46 -1.16 -17.54
CA LYS A 176 -5.69 -1.17 -18.79
C LYS A 176 -4.23 -1.57 -18.55
N TYR A 177 -3.60 -1.02 -17.50
CA TYR A 177 -2.21 -1.35 -17.14
C TYR A 177 -2.04 -2.82 -16.74
N LEU A 178 -2.91 -3.33 -15.88
CA LEU A 178 -2.80 -4.71 -15.37
C LEU A 178 -3.22 -5.75 -16.41
N ALA A 179 -4.33 -5.50 -17.13
CA ALA A 179 -5.01 -6.53 -17.94
C ALA A 179 -4.60 -6.56 -19.40
N THR A 180 -3.97 -5.52 -19.94
CA THR A 180 -3.67 -5.46 -21.38
C THR A 180 -2.19 -5.19 -21.64
N GLY A 181 -1.72 -5.56 -22.85
CA GLY A 181 -0.39 -5.16 -23.34
C GLY A 181 -0.37 -3.79 -24.05
N GLN A 182 -1.44 -3.00 -23.94
CA GLN A 182 -1.51 -1.69 -24.59
C GLN A 182 -0.60 -0.68 -23.92
N VAL A 183 -0.17 0.32 -24.70
CA VAL A 183 0.61 1.45 -24.16
C VAL A 183 -0.33 2.47 -23.52
N LEU A 184 0.04 2.93 -22.35
CA LEU A 184 -0.57 4.06 -21.64
C LEU A 184 0.37 5.26 -21.68
N ASP A 185 -0.20 6.45 -21.59
CA ASP A 185 0.57 7.65 -21.29
C ASP A 185 0.41 7.98 -19.79
N TYR A 186 1.53 8.11 -19.11
CA TYR A 186 1.55 8.56 -17.72
C TYR A 186 2.58 9.68 -17.57
N ASN A 187 2.11 10.91 -17.41
CA ASN A 187 2.95 12.11 -17.31
C ASN A 187 3.99 12.21 -18.43
N GLY A 188 3.57 11.97 -19.69
CA GLY A 188 4.42 12.00 -20.85
C GLY A 188 5.33 10.79 -21.05
N LYS A 189 5.30 9.82 -20.13
CA LYS A 189 6.01 8.54 -20.27
C LYS A 189 5.11 7.49 -20.91
N LYS A 190 5.64 6.75 -21.87
CA LYS A 190 4.94 5.62 -22.50
C LYS A 190 5.16 4.36 -21.65
N ILE A 191 4.10 3.89 -21.02
CA ILE A 191 4.10 2.73 -20.13
C ILE A 191 3.39 1.58 -20.84
N GLN A 192 4.06 0.46 -21.02
CA GLN A 192 3.43 -0.74 -21.56
C GLN A 192 2.71 -1.50 -20.47
N GLY A 193 1.47 -1.88 -20.71
CA GLY A 193 0.67 -2.67 -19.79
C GLY A 193 1.23 -4.09 -19.57
N LEU A 194 0.86 -4.68 -18.45
CA LEU A 194 1.46 -5.94 -17.95
C LEU A 194 0.91 -7.18 -18.64
N GLU A 195 -0.31 -7.14 -19.18
CA GLU A 195 -0.97 -8.29 -19.79
C GLU A 195 -0.95 -9.51 -18.85
N LEU A 196 -1.45 -9.32 -17.63
CA LEU A 196 -1.51 -10.38 -16.64
C LEU A 196 -2.52 -11.46 -17.07
N PRO A 197 -2.26 -12.74 -16.78
CA PRO A 197 -3.22 -13.81 -17.02
C PRO A 197 -4.55 -13.57 -16.28
N GLU A 198 -5.68 -13.92 -16.92
CA GLU A 198 -7.02 -13.74 -16.34
C GLU A 198 -7.17 -14.32 -14.91
N PRO A 199 -6.65 -15.54 -14.59
CA PRO A 199 -6.72 -16.03 -13.23
C PRO A 199 -6.00 -15.16 -12.20
N VAL A 200 -4.89 -14.52 -12.58
CA VAL A 200 -4.15 -13.58 -11.72
C VAL A 200 -4.95 -12.30 -11.52
N LEU A 201 -5.55 -11.76 -12.59
CA LEU A 201 -6.42 -10.58 -12.52
C LEU A 201 -7.61 -10.82 -11.60
N ARG A 202 -8.28 -11.96 -11.72
CA ARG A 202 -9.40 -12.34 -10.87
C ARG A 202 -9.03 -12.39 -9.40
N LYS A 203 -7.84 -12.88 -9.07
CA LYS A 203 -7.31 -12.89 -7.70
C LYS A 203 -7.10 -11.47 -7.21
N ILE A 204 -6.34 -10.67 -7.92
CA ILE A 204 -5.97 -9.31 -7.52
C ILE A 204 -7.21 -8.43 -7.36
N PHE A 205 -8.13 -8.45 -8.32
CA PHE A 205 -9.32 -7.58 -8.31
C PHE A 205 -10.46 -8.07 -7.42
N ARG A 206 -10.50 -9.34 -7.02
CA ARG A 206 -11.66 -9.86 -6.32
C ARG A 206 -11.34 -10.91 -5.25
N THR A 207 -10.82 -12.07 -5.63
CA THR A 207 -10.84 -13.22 -4.73
C THR A 207 -9.88 -13.06 -3.55
N ASN A 208 -8.79 -12.27 -3.72
CA ASN A 208 -7.91 -11.97 -2.60
C ASN A 208 -8.60 -11.09 -1.55
N ALA A 209 -9.40 -10.09 -1.96
CA ALA A 209 -10.18 -9.31 -1.01
C ALA A 209 -11.14 -10.20 -0.21
N GLN A 210 -11.86 -11.10 -0.88
CA GLN A 210 -12.77 -12.06 -0.23
C GLN A 210 -12.03 -13.02 0.73
N HIS A 211 -10.80 -13.42 0.39
CA HIS A 211 -9.99 -14.32 1.21
C HIS A 211 -9.35 -13.59 2.41
N TRP A 212 -8.76 -12.43 2.16
CA TRP A 212 -8.01 -11.68 3.17
C TRP A 212 -8.90 -10.84 4.07
N ILE A 213 -10.09 -10.41 3.63
CA ILE A 213 -11.00 -9.55 4.39
C ILE A 213 -12.33 -10.29 4.61
N PRO A 214 -12.45 -11.07 5.70
CA PRO A 214 -13.65 -11.85 5.96
C PRO A 214 -14.90 -10.98 6.12
N GLY A 215 -15.94 -11.33 5.36
CA GLY A 215 -17.23 -10.63 5.37
C GLY A 215 -17.47 -9.75 4.15
N LEU A 216 -16.51 -9.76 3.18
CA LEU A 216 -16.74 -9.17 1.85
C LEU A 216 -17.42 -10.16 0.89
#